data_79e99b35ac95e349360549c9d49c1882
#
_entry.id   79e99b35ac95e349360549c9d49c1882
#
_cell.length_a   1.000
_cell.length_b   1.000
_cell.length_c   1.000
_cell.angle_alpha   90.00
_cell.angle_beta   90.00
_cell.angle_gamma   90.00
#
_symmetry.space_group_name_H-M   'P 1'
#
loop_
_entity.id
_entity.type
_entity.pdbx_description
1 polymer ?
#
loop_
_entity_poly.entity_id
_entity_poly.type
_entity_poly.pdbx_seq_one_letter_code
_entity_poly.pdbx_strand_id
1 'polypeptide(L)'
;MSRLRWIVIGVLFSFALQAEAKHFIHIQEDASADQKTAVLILNGFGGTKKGCQAQMAFWADRGMDVFIPDVLLRSSLKESSDALEAFVEAQHLEDYREVKAICYIAGAYLLHTQLETHPMANLTRIVYDRSPTQERAPQTAMARIPKLGMLKLGKVLRDLSVATWPDVPESDQLKKGLAIENRATPLMRFLQEEAEAMGPLVYDWQAIDPTAHDAFHVALDHDMMYVRWDVLGEPFLHFFEHGVFPADLPRDRIHDRPFDPTYPLPE
;
A
#
# COMPACT_ATOMS: atom_id res chain seq x y z
N MET A 1 -0.93 -51.80 -48.47
CA MET A 1 -1.99 -50.89 -48.06
C MET A 1 -1.52 -50.10 -46.82
N SER A 2 -0.90 -48.96 -47.03
CA SER A 2 -0.28 -48.14 -46.00
C SER A 2 -1.24 -47.05 -45.58
N ARG A 3 -1.64 -47.03 -44.29
CA ARG A 3 -2.46 -45.96 -43.72
C ARG A 3 -1.55 -44.82 -43.23
N LEU A 4 -1.54 -43.75 -43.96
CA LEU A 4 -0.88 -42.50 -43.61
C LEU A 4 -1.68 -41.83 -42.46
N ARG A 5 -1.07 -41.79 -41.27
CA ARG A 5 -1.60 -41.03 -40.13
C ARG A 5 -1.21 -39.59 -40.22
N TRP A 6 -2.14 -38.70 -40.45
CA TRP A 6 -1.98 -37.26 -40.34
C TRP A 6 -1.89 -36.87 -38.87
N ILE A 7 -0.74 -36.40 -38.42
CA ILE A 7 -0.56 -35.75 -37.13
C ILE A 7 -0.84 -34.29 -37.35
N VAL A 8 -2.00 -33.81 -36.87
CA VAL A 8 -2.33 -32.40 -36.79
C VAL A 8 -1.64 -31.85 -35.54
N ILE A 9 -0.52 -31.14 -35.72
CA ILE A 9 0.11 -30.37 -34.65
C ILE A 9 -0.69 -29.10 -34.51
N GLY A 10 -1.61 -29.06 -33.55
CA GLY A 10 -2.27 -27.85 -33.13
C GLY A 10 -1.30 -27.03 -32.31
N VAL A 11 -0.71 -25.98 -32.92
CA VAL A 11 0.03 -24.95 -32.18
C VAL A 11 -1.02 -24.11 -31.44
N LEU A 12 -1.25 -24.45 -30.18
CA LEU A 12 -1.97 -23.60 -29.26
C LEU A 12 -1.08 -22.39 -28.93
N PHE A 13 -1.28 -21.31 -29.65
CA PHE A 13 -0.86 -19.98 -29.19
C PHE A 13 -1.69 -19.65 -27.96
N SER A 14 -1.14 -19.93 -26.79
CA SER A 14 -1.62 -19.33 -25.56
C SER A 14 -1.28 -17.85 -25.61
N PHE A 15 -2.19 -17.05 -26.11
CA PHE A 15 -2.23 -15.63 -25.76
C PHE A 15 -2.54 -15.59 -24.25
N ALA A 16 -1.50 -15.46 -23.46
CA ALA A 16 -1.68 -14.94 -22.10
C ALA A 16 -2.22 -13.51 -22.31
N LEU A 17 -3.55 -13.35 -22.15
CA LEU A 17 -4.12 -12.05 -21.89
C LEU A 17 -3.48 -11.58 -20.58
N GLN A 18 -2.42 -10.78 -20.68
CA GLN A 18 -2.05 -9.89 -19.60
C GLN A 18 -3.28 -9.00 -19.43
N ALA A 19 -4.01 -9.20 -18.32
CA ALA A 19 -5.01 -8.22 -17.93
C ALA A 19 -4.26 -6.89 -17.83
N GLU A 20 -4.64 -5.91 -18.64
CA GLU A 20 -4.07 -4.57 -18.55
C GLU A 20 -4.19 -4.11 -17.10
N ALA A 21 -3.06 -3.68 -16.54
CA ALA A 21 -3.02 -3.09 -15.20
C ALA A 21 -4.05 -1.95 -15.14
N LYS A 22 -5.00 -2.03 -14.25
CA LYS A 22 -6.10 -1.08 -14.18
C LYS A 22 -5.78 0.05 -13.22
N HIS A 23 -4.99 1.02 -13.67
CA HIS A 23 -4.73 2.22 -12.90
C HIS A 23 -5.99 3.06 -12.71
N PHE A 24 -6.13 3.69 -11.54
CA PHE A 24 -7.13 4.71 -11.29
C PHE A 24 -6.43 6.06 -11.31
N ILE A 25 -6.79 6.91 -12.26
CA ILE A 25 -6.16 8.22 -12.46
C ILE A 25 -7.26 9.26 -12.57
N HIS A 26 -7.09 10.36 -11.86
CA HIS A 26 -7.90 11.56 -11.99
C HIS A 26 -6.98 12.78 -12.12
N ILE A 27 -7.17 13.54 -13.18
CA ILE A 27 -6.38 14.74 -13.46
C ILE A 27 -7.32 15.92 -13.60
N GLN A 28 -7.06 16.99 -12.88
CA GLN A 28 -7.73 18.29 -13.03
C GLN A 28 -7.24 18.97 -14.32
N GLU A 29 -8.14 19.46 -15.13
CA GLU A 29 -7.80 20.04 -16.45
C GLU A 29 -7.45 21.55 -16.40
N ASP A 30 -7.62 22.20 -15.25
CA ASP A 30 -7.63 23.66 -15.09
C ASP A 30 -6.24 24.30 -14.90
N ALA A 31 -5.20 23.50 -14.70
CA ALA A 31 -3.84 23.98 -14.47
C ALA A 31 -2.77 23.00 -14.97
N SER A 32 -1.55 23.50 -15.18
CA SER A 32 -0.38 22.68 -15.52
C SER A 32 0.16 21.91 -14.30
N ALA A 33 0.92 20.84 -14.50
CA ALA A 33 1.44 19.98 -13.43
C ALA A 33 2.29 20.76 -12.42
N ASP A 34 3.14 21.68 -12.87
CA ASP A 34 4.00 22.53 -12.05
C ASP A 34 3.24 23.51 -11.10
N GLN A 35 1.92 23.60 -11.25
CA GLN A 35 1.05 24.39 -10.38
C GLN A 35 0.23 23.51 -9.44
N LYS A 36 0.21 22.20 -9.66
CA LYS A 36 -0.67 21.25 -8.98
C LYS A 36 0.06 20.40 -7.94
N THR A 37 -0.75 19.83 -7.05
CA THR A 37 -0.35 18.78 -6.12
C THR A 37 -0.90 17.45 -6.62
N ALA A 38 -0.04 16.43 -6.70
CA ALA A 38 -0.41 15.05 -6.99
C ALA A 38 -0.48 14.23 -5.69
N VAL A 39 -1.46 13.34 -5.60
CA VAL A 39 -1.53 12.31 -4.55
C VAL A 39 -1.28 10.95 -5.19
N LEU A 40 -0.17 10.32 -4.83
CA LEU A 40 0.19 8.97 -5.23
C LEU A 40 -0.24 8.00 -4.13
N ILE A 41 -1.14 7.06 -4.45
CA ILE A 41 -1.64 6.07 -3.49
C ILE A 41 -1.15 4.69 -3.91
N LEU A 42 -0.28 4.11 -3.11
CA LEU A 42 0.31 2.81 -3.36
C LEU A 42 -0.38 1.75 -2.49
N ASN A 43 -1.36 1.10 -3.09
CA ASN A 43 -2.11 0.04 -2.44
C ASN A 43 -1.27 -1.25 -2.28
N GLY A 44 -1.64 -2.06 -1.26
CA GLY A 44 -1.15 -3.41 -1.07
C GLY A 44 -2.10 -4.46 -1.67
N PHE A 45 -2.03 -5.68 -1.16
CA PHE A 45 -2.89 -6.79 -1.59
C PHE A 45 -4.40 -6.59 -1.32
N GLY A 46 -4.76 -5.68 -0.41
CA GLY A 46 -6.14 -5.35 -0.05
C GLY A 46 -6.81 -4.34 -0.98
N GLY A 47 -6.08 -3.75 -1.92
CA GLY A 47 -6.61 -2.77 -2.86
C GLY A 47 -7.78 -3.32 -3.67
N THR A 48 -8.98 -2.80 -3.46
CA THR A 48 -10.19 -3.18 -4.20
C THR A 48 -10.65 -2.02 -5.07
N LYS A 49 -11.41 -2.33 -6.14
CA LYS A 49 -12.02 -1.28 -6.98
C LYS A 49 -12.81 -0.27 -6.15
N LYS A 50 -13.59 -0.73 -5.15
CA LYS A 50 -14.36 0.14 -4.26
C LYS A 50 -13.45 1.03 -3.42
N GLY A 51 -12.36 0.47 -2.89
CA GLY A 51 -11.36 1.23 -2.14
C GLY A 51 -10.71 2.31 -3.01
N CYS A 52 -10.19 1.94 -4.19
CA CYS A 52 -9.60 2.90 -5.12
C CYS A 52 -10.58 4.03 -5.53
N GLN A 53 -11.86 3.71 -5.73
CA GLN A 53 -12.88 4.71 -6.02
C GLN A 53 -13.12 5.66 -4.85
N ALA A 54 -13.17 5.16 -3.62
CA ALA A 54 -13.34 5.99 -2.42
C ALA A 54 -12.11 6.89 -2.19
N GLN A 55 -10.90 6.35 -2.34
CA GLN A 55 -9.64 7.08 -2.30
C GLN A 55 -9.61 8.20 -3.33
N MET A 56 -9.89 7.87 -4.59
CA MET A 56 -9.90 8.83 -5.68
C MET A 56 -10.92 9.94 -5.47
N ALA A 57 -12.16 9.60 -5.10
CA ALA A 57 -13.21 10.58 -4.89
C ALA A 57 -12.84 11.59 -3.79
N PHE A 58 -12.28 11.11 -2.66
CA PHE A 58 -11.89 11.98 -1.57
C PHE A 58 -10.90 13.06 -1.99
N TRP A 59 -9.86 12.70 -2.75
CA TRP A 59 -8.80 13.63 -3.14
C TRP A 59 -9.18 14.49 -4.36
N ALA A 60 -9.91 13.92 -5.32
CA ALA A 60 -10.40 14.65 -6.49
C ALA A 60 -11.33 15.81 -6.09
N ASP A 61 -12.23 15.57 -5.11
CA ASP A 61 -13.13 16.60 -4.58
C ASP A 61 -12.38 17.77 -3.91
N ARG A 62 -11.08 17.59 -3.61
CA ARG A 62 -10.19 18.60 -3.01
C ARG A 62 -9.24 19.24 -4.03
N GLY A 63 -9.52 19.05 -5.31
CA GLY A 63 -8.75 19.66 -6.40
C GLY A 63 -7.33 19.10 -6.57
N MET A 64 -7.08 17.85 -6.15
CA MET A 64 -5.79 17.19 -6.32
C MET A 64 -5.83 16.22 -7.49
N ASP A 65 -4.74 16.12 -8.23
CA ASP A 65 -4.54 15.03 -9.18
C ASP A 65 -4.26 13.74 -8.41
N VAL A 66 -4.88 12.63 -8.81
CA VAL A 66 -4.84 11.38 -8.04
C VAL A 66 -4.34 10.24 -8.91
N PHE A 67 -3.34 9.55 -8.40
CA PHE A 67 -2.71 8.40 -9.05
C PHE A 67 -2.74 7.19 -8.13
N ILE A 68 -3.47 6.15 -8.52
CA ILE A 68 -3.55 4.87 -7.80
C ILE A 68 -3.15 3.77 -8.78
N PRO A 69 -1.85 3.50 -8.94
CA PRO A 69 -1.37 2.50 -9.88
C PRO A 69 -1.64 1.08 -9.38
N ASP A 70 -2.00 0.18 -10.31
CA ASP A 70 -2.05 -1.26 -10.08
C ASP A 70 -0.69 -1.86 -10.48
N VAL A 71 0.28 -1.74 -9.57
CA VAL A 71 1.68 -2.13 -9.81
C VAL A 71 2.16 -3.29 -8.92
N LEU A 72 1.34 -3.75 -7.97
CA LEU A 72 1.70 -4.91 -7.15
C LEU A 72 1.45 -6.20 -7.94
N LEU A 73 2.43 -6.60 -8.72
CA LEU A 73 2.36 -7.75 -9.62
C LEU A 73 2.54 -9.07 -8.87
N ARG A 74 1.77 -10.09 -9.25
CA ARG A 74 1.83 -11.43 -8.63
C ARG A 74 3.14 -12.18 -8.91
N SER A 75 3.89 -11.78 -9.91
CA SER A 75 5.11 -12.44 -10.39
C SER A 75 6.29 -12.25 -9.46
N SER A 76 6.59 -11.00 -9.04
CA SER A 76 7.68 -10.70 -8.11
C SER A 76 7.62 -9.26 -7.59
N LEU A 77 8.36 -8.99 -6.49
CA LEU A 77 8.58 -7.63 -6.01
C LEU A 77 9.39 -6.79 -6.99
N LYS A 78 10.40 -7.40 -7.62
CA LYS A 78 11.21 -6.69 -8.60
C LYS A 78 10.36 -6.17 -9.76
N GLU A 79 9.55 -7.02 -10.38
CA GLU A 79 8.67 -6.59 -11.47
C GLU A 79 7.64 -5.55 -11.00
N SER A 80 7.21 -5.63 -9.74
CA SER A 80 6.33 -4.61 -9.15
C SER A 80 7.04 -3.27 -8.99
N SER A 81 8.31 -3.26 -8.59
CA SER A 81 9.13 -2.04 -8.51
C SER A 81 9.39 -1.46 -9.90
N ASP A 82 9.77 -2.29 -10.87
CA ASP A 82 9.97 -1.87 -12.26
C ASP A 82 8.66 -1.25 -12.85
N ALA A 83 7.50 -1.81 -12.49
CA ALA A 83 6.20 -1.29 -12.92
C ALA A 83 5.85 0.05 -12.26
N LEU A 84 6.24 0.26 -10.99
CA LEU A 84 6.05 1.56 -10.33
C LEU A 84 6.95 2.63 -10.95
N GLU A 85 8.22 2.32 -11.21
CA GLU A 85 9.15 3.23 -11.87
C GLU A 85 8.61 3.68 -13.24
N ALA A 86 8.23 2.71 -14.09
CA ALA A 86 7.64 3.00 -15.39
C ALA A 86 6.34 3.82 -15.29
N PHE A 87 5.53 3.61 -14.24
CA PHE A 87 4.34 4.40 -14.00
C PHE A 87 4.66 5.85 -13.61
N VAL A 88 5.59 6.05 -12.69
CA VAL A 88 6.04 7.39 -12.24
C VAL A 88 6.57 8.20 -13.42
N GLU A 89 7.39 7.58 -14.26
CA GLU A 89 7.94 8.18 -15.48
C GLU A 89 6.82 8.50 -16.50
N ALA A 90 5.94 7.55 -16.80
CA ALA A 90 4.86 7.72 -17.77
C ALA A 90 3.82 8.76 -17.36
N GLN A 91 3.62 8.99 -16.05
CA GLN A 91 2.71 10.02 -15.54
C GLN A 91 3.42 11.35 -15.23
N HIS A 92 4.73 11.45 -15.52
CA HIS A 92 5.51 12.67 -15.31
C HIS A 92 5.34 13.25 -13.89
N LEU A 93 5.41 12.38 -12.86
CA LEU A 93 5.16 12.83 -11.47
C LEU A 93 6.24 13.80 -10.99
N GLU A 94 7.42 13.80 -11.58
CA GLU A 94 8.49 14.75 -11.34
C GLU A 94 8.16 16.18 -11.76
N ASP A 95 7.23 16.38 -12.71
CA ASP A 95 6.83 17.69 -13.22
C ASP A 95 5.82 18.40 -12.30
N TYR A 96 5.25 17.68 -11.31
CA TYR A 96 4.33 18.29 -10.36
C TYR A 96 5.04 19.21 -9.40
N ARG A 97 4.37 20.32 -9.01
CA ARG A 97 4.87 21.22 -7.98
C ARG A 97 5.17 20.48 -6.68
N GLU A 98 4.30 19.54 -6.33
CA GLU A 98 4.38 18.74 -5.11
C GLU A 98 3.73 17.39 -5.31
N VAL A 99 4.37 16.34 -4.81
CA VAL A 99 3.79 14.99 -4.70
C VAL A 99 3.63 14.65 -3.23
N LYS A 100 2.49 14.06 -2.89
CA LYS A 100 2.18 13.49 -1.58
C LYS A 100 1.85 12.02 -1.75
N ALA A 101 2.31 11.17 -0.86
CA ALA A 101 2.10 9.73 -0.98
C ALA A 101 1.30 9.15 0.19
N ILE A 102 0.47 8.16 -0.12
CA ILE A 102 -0.19 7.29 0.86
C ILE A 102 0.21 5.87 0.52
N CYS A 103 0.80 5.19 1.49
CA CYS A 103 1.37 3.87 1.26
C CYS A 103 0.79 2.84 2.23
N TYR A 104 0.15 1.84 1.67
CA TYR A 104 -0.17 0.61 2.38
C TYR A 104 1.06 -0.30 2.39
N ILE A 105 1.11 -1.29 3.28
CA ILE A 105 2.31 -2.08 3.62
C ILE A 105 3.16 -2.45 2.39
N ALA A 106 2.62 -3.18 1.42
CA ALA A 106 3.38 -3.57 0.23
C ALA A 106 3.68 -2.36 -0.68
N GLY A 107 2.77 -1.38 -0.75
CA GLY A 107 2.98 -0.12 -1.45
C GLY A 107 4.12 0.71 -0.86
N ALA A 108 4.28 0.68 0.47
CA ALA A 108 5.41 1.34 1.13
C ALA A 108 6.75 0.73 0.71
N TYR A 109 6.83 -0.60 0.64
CA TYR A 109 8.04 -1.27 0.12
C TYR A 109 8.39 -0.77 -1.29
N LEU A 110 7.39 -0.70 -2.18
CA LEU A 110 7.61 -0.23 -3.55
C LEU A 110 8.07 1.22 -3.60
N LEU A 111 7.46 2.10 -2.78
CA LEU A 111 7.90 3.50 -2.70
C LEU A 111 9.34 3.61 -2.19
N HIS A 112 9.71 2.87 -1.14
CA HIS A 112 11.07 2.88 -0.60
C HIS A 112 12.08 2.44 -1.66
N THR A 113 11.80 1.36 -2.41
CA THR A 113 12.65 0.91 -3.52
C THR A 113 12.76 1.98 -4.61
N GLN A 114 11.66 2.64 -4.96
CA GLN A 114 11.65 3.74 -5.92
C GLN A 114 12.54 4.90 -5.45
N LEU A 115 12.42 5.32 -4.19
CA LEU A 115 13.17 6.45 -3.65
C LEU A 115 14.67 6.15 -3.47
N GLU A 116 15.04 4.89 -3.23
CA GLU A 116 16.45 4.45 -3.17
C GLU A 116 17.14 4.59 -4.54
N THR A 117 16.43 4.22 -5.62
CA THR A 117 16.98 4.21 -6.98
C THR A 117 16.74 5.51 -7.74
N HIS A 118 15.56 6.11 -7.57
CA HIS A 118 15.10 7.31 -8.26
C HIS A 118 14.42 8.26 -7.27
N PRO A 119 15.20 9.10 -6.54
CA PRO A 119 14.65 10.04 -5.57
C PRO A 119 13.68 11.03 -6.24
N MET A 120 12.55 11.27 -5.59
CA MET A 120 11.54 12.25 -6.02
C MET A 120 11.72 13.54 -5.20
N ALA A 121 12.36 14.54 -5.77
CA ALA A 121 12.69 15.79 -5.07
C ALA A 121 11.45 16.60 -4.65
N ASN A 122 10.33 16.42 -5.36
CA ASN A 122 9.05 17.08 -5.09
C ASN A 122 8.12 16.27 -4.18
N LEU A 123 8.55 15.11 -3.66
CA LEU A 123 7.80 14.33 -2.66
C LEU A 123 8.00 14.99 -1.28
N THR A 124 6.94 15.53 -0.71
CA THR A 124 7.02 16.32 0.53
C THR A 124 6.35 15.67 1.73
N ARG A 125 5.38 14.79 1.49
CA ARG A 125 4.60 14.11 2.53
C ARG A 125 4.40 12.64 2.19
N ILE A 126 4.57 11.78 3.20
CA ILE A 126 4.16 10.37 3.11
C ILE A 126 3.31 10.04 4.33
N VAL A 127 2.15 9.44 4.12
CA VAL A 127 1.38 8.77 5.16
C VAL A 127 1.48 7.27 4.94
N TYR A 128 1.97 6.57 5.95
CA TYR A 128 2.03 5.11 5.97
C TYR A 128 0.86 4.53 6.75
N ASP A 129 0.14 3.61 6.13
CA ASP A 129 -0.68 2.65 6.85
C ASP A 129 0.24 1.59 7.46
N ARG A 130 0.29 1.54 8.78
CA ARG A 130 1.11 0.61 9.56
C ARG A 130 0.23 -0.31 10.38
N SER A 131 0.48 -1.58 10.28
CA SER A 131 -0.28 -2.59 10.99
C SER A 131 0.63 -3.58 11.67
N PRO A 132 0.80 -3.50 13.00
CA PRO A 132 1.63 -4.45 13.75
C PRO A 132 1.22 -5.92 13.56
N THR A 133 -0.04 -6.17 13.20
CA THR A 133 -0.53 -7.52 12.89
C THR A 133 -0.34 -7.87 11.42
N GLN A 134 -0.78 -7.02 10.50
CA GLN A 134 -0.83 -7.32 9.07
C GLN A 134 0.55 -7.32 8.41
N GLU A 135 1.50 -6.57 8.92
CA GLU A 135 2.90 -6.59 8.47
C GLU A 135 3.56 -7.97 8.62
N ARG A 136 3.02 -8.81 9.51
CA ARG A 136 3.45 -10.20 9.69
C ARG A 136 2.79 -11.17 8.70
N ALA A 137 1.79 -10.73 7.95
CA ALA A 137 1.02 -11.61 7.06
C ALA A 137 1.87 -12.37 6.03
N PRO A 138 2.87 -11.78 5.37
CA PRO A 138 3.70 -12.53 4.43
C PRO A 138 4.43 -13.69 5.09
N GLN A 139 5.09 -13.46 6.23
CA GLN A 139 5.84 -14.48 6.97
C GLN A 139 4.91 -15.57 7.54
N THR A 140 3.81 -15.17 8.18
CA THR A 140 2.86 -16.11 8.79
C THR A 140 2.13 -16.95 7.76
N ALA A 141 1.73 -16.36 6.63
CA ALA A 141 1.11 -17.10 5.54
C ALA A 141 2.08 -18.08 4.88
N MET A 142 3.36 -17.68 4.73
CA MET A 142 4.39 -18.58 4.20
C MET A 142 4.74 -19.71 5.17
N ALA A 143 4.62 -19.49 6.48
CA ALA A 143 4.82 -20.52 7.48
C ALA A 143 3.66 -21.54 7.50
N ARG A 144 2.41 -21.09 7.51
CA ARG A 144 1.22 -21.95 7.72
C ARG A 144 0.57 -22.46 6.44
N ILE A 145 0.44 -21.62 5.42
CA ILE A 145 -0.32 -21.91 4.20
C ILE A 145 0.43 -21.53 2.90
N PRO A 146 1.73 -21.89 2.73
CA PRO A 146 2.57 -21.36 1.65
C PRO A 146 1.99 -21.59 0.25
N LYS A 147 1.47 -22.79 -0.01
CA LYS A 147 0.90 -23.12 -1.33
C LYS A 147 -0.37 -22.31 -1.64
N LEU A 148 -1.27 -22.17 -0.66
CA LEU A 148 -2.50 -21.39 -0.81
C LEU A 148 -2.20 -19.90 -0.91
N GLY A 149 -1.29 -19.38 -0.09
CA GLY A 149 -0.84 -17.99 -0.13
C GLY A 149 -0.27 -17.64 -1.51
N MET A 150 0.68 -18.41 -2.02
CA MET A 150 1.25 -18.21 -3.36
C MET A 150 0.23 -18.41 -4.49
N LEU A 151 -0.70 -19.36 -4.36
CA LEU A 151 -1.77 -19.53 -5.34
C LEU A 151 -2.67 -18.29 -5.41
N LYS A 152 -2.99 -17.68 -4.27
CA LYS A 152 -3.87 -16.51 -4.18
C LYS A 152 -3.16 -15.20 -4.51
N LEU A 153 -1.98 -14.96 -3.94
CA LEU A 153 -1.27 -13.68 -4.00
C LEU A 153 -0.05 -13.67 -4.95
N GLY A 154 0.39 -14.83 -5.41
CA GLY A 154 1.54 -14.96 -6.30
C GLY A 154 2.89 -15.12 -5.58
N LYS A 155 3.97 -15.12 -6.35
CA LYS A 155 5.34 -15.23 -5.84
C LYS A 155 5.76 -14.02 -5.02
N VAL A 156 5.18 -12.85 -5.30
CA VAL A 156 5.42 -11.60 -4.58
C VAL A 156 5.17 -11.73 -3.07
N LEU A 157 4.25 -12.60 -2.63
CA LEU A 157 4.04 -12.88 -1.21
C LEU A 157 5.30 -13.50 -0.56
N ARG A 158 5.95 -14.45 -1.26
CA ARG A 158 7.19 -15.06 -0.79
C ARG A 158 8.32 -14.03 -0.76
N ASP A 159 8.43 -13.22 -1.79
CA ASP A 159 9.46 -12.19 -1.88
C ASP A 159 9.30 -11.20 -0.71
N LEU A 160 8.07 -10.72 -0.42
CA LEU A 160 7.78 -9.88 0.75
C LEU A 160 8.10 -10.55 2.09
N SER A 161 7.93 -11.87 2.19
CA SER A 161 8.18 -12.58 3.45
C SER A 161 9.67 -12.60 3.87
N VAL A 162 10.57 -12.33 2.96
CA VAL A 162 12.03 -12.30 3.16
C VAL A 162 12.67 -10.97 2.78
N ALA A 163 11.86 -9.99 2.37
CA ALA A 163 12.36 -8.70 1.93
C ALA A 163 12.99 -7.90 3.07
N THR A 164 14.11 -7.26 2.79
CA THR A 164 14.65 -6.17 3.61
C THR A 164 14.14 -4.85 3.01
N TRP A 165 13.60 -4.00 3.86
CA TRP A 165 13.06 -2.72 3.41
C TRP A 165 14.19 -1.72 3.19
N PRO A 166 14.26 -1.05 2.04
CA PRO A 166 15.19 0.05 1.86
C PRO A 166 14.84 1.23 2.77
N ASP A 167 15.85 1.98 3.17
CA ASP A 167 15.64 3.21 3.90
C ASP A 167 15.13 4.32 2.97
N VAL A 168 14.22 5.15 3.48
CA VAL A 168 13.83 6.37 2.76
C VAL A 168 14.90 7.42 2.97
N PRO A 169 15.46 8.03 1.91
CA PRO A 169 16.42 9.10 2.05
C PRO A 169 15.90 10.23 2.95
N GLU A 170 16.70 10.66 3.90
CA GLU A 170 16.35 11.78 4.77
C GLU A 170 16.35 13.09 3.96
N SER A 171 15.32 13.91 4.21
CA SER A 171 15.19 15.23 3.63
C SER A 171 14.46 16.15 4.61
N ASP A 172 14.95 17.36 4.81
CA ASP A 172 14.29 18.35 5.67
C ASP A 172 12.87 18.70 5.20
N GLN A 173 12.59 18.51 3.92
CA GLN A 173 11.28 18.81 3.32
C GLN A 173 10.30 17.67 3.45
N LEU A 174 10.78 16.42 3.56
CA LEU A 174 9.93 15.23 3.61
C LEU A 174 9.43 15.00 5.03
N LYS A 175 8.11 15.03 5.21
CA LYS A 175 7.46 14.63 6.47
C LYS A 175 6.78 13.29 6.33
N LYS A 176 6.99 12.40 7.32
CA LYS A 176 6.42 11.06 7.38
C LYS A 176 5.44 10.95 8.54
N GLY A 177 4.22 10.49 8.27
CA GLY A 177 3.15 10.23 9.24
C GLY A 177 2.75 8.76 9.26
N LEU A 178 2.39 8.25 10.42
CA LEU A 178 1.95 6.87 10.59
C LEU A 178 0.48 6.83 11.03
N ALA A 179 -0.35 6.08 10.31
CA ALA A 179 -1.67 5.67 10.75
C ALA A 179 -1.57 4.22 11.22
N ILE A 180 -1.73 3.97 12.53
CA ILE A 180 -1.44 2.67 13.15
C ILE A 180 -2.75 1.94 13.42
N GLU A 181 -2.96 0.83 12.71
CA GLU A 181 -4.10 -0.05 12.89
C GLU A 181 -4.07 -0.74 14.26
N ASN A 182 -5.23 -0.82 14.89
CA ASN A 182 -5.36 -1.47 16.19
C ASN A 182 -6.16 -2.78 16.15
N ARG A 183 -6.55 -3.25 14.97
CA ARG A 183 -7.34 -4.48 14.78
C ARG A 183 -6.68 -5.41 13.79
N ALA A 184 -6.77 -6.71 14.05
CA ALA A 184 -6.36 -7.74 13.11
C ALA A 184 -7.49 -8.05 12.11
N THR A 185 -7.13 -8.23 10.82
CA THR A 185 -8.04 -8.74 9.81
C THR A 185 -8.50 -10.18 10.12
N PRO A 186 -9.59 -10.67 9.50
CA PRO A 186 -9.97 -12.08 9.61
C PRO A 186 -8.84 -13.05 9.26
N LEU A 187 -8.00 -12.71 8.27
CA LEU A 187 -6.83 -13.51 7.92
C LEU A 187 -5.83 -13.56 9.07
N MET A 188 -5.50 -12.41 9.66
CA MET A 188 -4.53 -12.37 10.75
C MET A 188 -5.04 -13.01 12.03
N ARG A 189 -6.36 -12.97 12.29
CA ARG A 189 -6.96 -13.77 13.37
C ARG A 189 -6.81 -15.28 13.15
N PHE A 190 -6.95 -15.74 11.90
CA PHE A 190 -6.70 -17.14 11.53
C PHE A 190 -5.21 -17.51 11.67
N LEU A 191 -4.30 -16.58 11.48
CA LEU A 191 -2.84 -16.76 11.58
C LEU A 191 -2.26 -16.26 12.92
N GLN A 192 -3.12 -16.09 13.95
CA GLN A 192 -2.72 -15.50 15.24
C GLN A 192 -1.56 -16.23 15.90
N GLU A 193 -1.60 -17.56 15.94
CA GLU A 193 -0.55 -18.38 16.58
C GLU A 193 0.83 -18.12 15.96
N GLU A 194 0.91 -18.07 14.62
CA GLU A 194 2.14 -17.79 13.90
C GLU A 194 2.58 -16.33 14.10
N ALA A 195 1.63 -15.41 14.14
CA ALA A 195 1.93 -14.00 14.37
C ALA A 195 2.47 -13.75 15.79
N GLU A 196 1.90 -14.39 16.81
CA GLU A 196 2.35 -14.30 18.19
C GLU A 196 3.70 -14.99 18.41
N ALA A 197 3.97 -16.10 17.70
CA ALA A 197 5.27 -16.77 17.74
C ALA A 197 6.44 -15.93 17.22
N MET A 198 6.16 -14.88 16.43
CA MET A 198 7.17 -13.91 15.97
C MET A 198 7.57 -12.88 17.05
N GLY A 199 7.00 -12.99 18.24
CA GLY A 199 7.27 -12.07 19.36
C GLY A 199 6.17 -10.99 19.52
N PRO A 200 6.36 -10.05 20.46
CA PRO A 200 5.35 -9.04 20.78
C PRO A 200 5.05 -8.13 19.59
N LEU A 201 3.80 -7.65 19.51
CA LEU A 201 3.38 -6.62 18.56
C LEU A 201 3.86 -5.26 19.05
N VAL A 202 4.47 -4.49 18.17
CA VAL A 202 4.98 -3.14 18.46
C VAL A 202 3.95 -2.10 18.03
N TYR A 203 3.47 -1.29 18.97
CA TYR A 203 2.52 -0.21 18.74
C TYR A 203 3.11 1.19 18.99
N ASP A 204 4.25 1.25 19.68
CA ASP A 204 4.99 2.51 19.82
C ASP A 204 5.50 2.97 18.45
N TRP A 205 4.99 4.10 17.99
CA TRP A 205 5.30 4.61 16.68
C TRP A 205 6.77 4.96 16.49
N GLN A 206 7.46 5.41 17.56
CA GLN A 206 8.90 5.70 17.51
C GLN A 206 9.73 4.43 17.38
N ALA A 207 9.23 3.30 17.92
CA ALA A 207 9.85 2.00 17.70
C ALA A 207 9.51 1.40 16.32
N ILE A 208 8.36 1.77 15.73
CA ILE A 208 7.97 1.37 14.38
C ILE A 208 8.81 2.11 13.33
N ASP A 209 8.90 3.42 13.43
CA ASP A 209 9.71 4.27 12.54
C ASP A 209 10.24 5.49 13.33
N PRO A 210 11.50 5.47 13.79
CA PRO A 210 12.09 6.57 14.55
C PRO A 210 12.26 7.86 13.74
N THR A 211 12.11 7.78 12.42
CA THR A 211 12.21 8.93 11.50
C THR A 211 10.84 9.51 11.14
N ALA A 212 9.74 8.93 11.64
CA ALA A 212 8.42 9.51 11.49
C ALA A 212 8.28 10.81 12.29
N HIS A 213 7.45 11.73 11.81
CA HIS A 213 7.26 13.05 12.41
C HIS A 213 6.05 13.09 13.32
N ASP A 214 5.06 12.26 13.02
CA ASP A 214 3.83 12.16 13.81
C ASP A 214 3.11 10.83 13.54
N ALA A 215 2.23 10.42 14.45
CA ALA A 215 1.45 9.20 14.31
C ALA A 215 0.11 9.32 15.01
N PHE A 216 -0.86 8.53 14.61
CA PHE A 216 -2.09 8.31 15.35
C PHE A 216 -2.53 6.85 15.24
N HIS A 217 -3.34 6.41 16.21
CA HIS A 217 -3.93 5.08 16.23
C HIS A 217 -5.37 5.11 15.73
N VAL A 218 -5.74 4.08 14.98
CA VAL A 218 -7.09 3.96 14.43
C VAL A 218 -7.69 2.58 14.76
N ALA A 219 -8.97 2.54 15.12
CA ALA A 219 -9.69 1.31 15.45
C ALA A 219 -10.18 0.55 14.21
N LEU A 220 -9.44 0.64 13.10
CA LEU A 220 -9.70 -0.08 11.86
C LEU A 220 -8.76 -1.29 11.75
N ASP A 221 -9.15 -2.26 10.95
CA ASP A 221 -8.28 -3.29 10.43
C ASP A 221 -7.83 -2.94 9.00
N HIS A 222 -6.84 -3.65 8.49
CA HIS A 222 -6.21 -3.37 7.20
C HIS A 222 -7.19 -3.35 6.02
N ASP A 223 -8.20 -4.22 6.02
CA ASP A 223 -9.19 -4.25 4.94
C ASP A 223 -10.07 -2.97 4.96
N MET A 224 -10.31 -2.41 6.15
CA MET A 224 -11.08 -1.18 6.32
C MET A 224 -10.29 0.08 5.97
N MET A 225 -8.97 0.08 6.13
CA MET A 225 -8.13 1.22 5.76
C MET A 225 -8.28 1.62 4.29
N TYR A 226 -8.60 0.69 3.42
CA TYR A 226 -8.83 1.00 1.99
C TYR A 226 -10.14 1.72 1.70
N VAL A 227 -11.14 1.60 2.57
CA VAL A 227 -12.52 2.02 2.25
C VAL A 227 -13.12 3.06 3.19
N ARG A 228 -12.60 3.20 4.44
CA ARG A 228 -13.12 4.11 5.47
C ARG A 228 -12.52 5.52 5.35
N TRP A 229 -12.66 6.10 4.15
CA TRP A 229 -12.18 7.47 3.89
C TRP A 229 -13.00 8.54 4.59
N ASP A 230 -14.17 8.21 5.09
CA ASP A 230 -14.94 8.97 6.06
C ASP A 230 -14.20 9.15 7.40
N VAL A 231 -13.37 8.20 7.79
CA VAL A 231 -12.56 8.24 9.03
C VAL A 231 -11.14 8.77 8.76
N LEU A 232 -10.52 8.35 7.65
CA LEU A 232 -9.10 8.59 7.38
C LEU A 232 -8.83 9.87 6.62
N GLY A 233 -9.77 10.32 5.81
CA GLY A 233 -9.53 11.36 4.82
C GLY A 233 -9.11 12.68 5.45
N GLU A 234 -9.87 13.21 6.41
CA GLU A 234 -9.55 14.48 7.07
C GLU A 234 -8.24 14.42 7.89
N PRO A 235 -7.94 13.36 8.68
CA PRO A 235 -6.61 13.18 9.27
C PRO A 235 -5.47 13.24 8.27
N PHE A 236 -5.59 12.56 7.14
CA PHE A 236 -4.54 12.54 6.11
C PHE A 236 -4.41 13.89 5.41
N LEU A 237 -5.52 14.55 5.11
CA LEU A 237 -5.51 15.91 4.55
C LEU A 237 -4.80 16.88 5.50
N HIS A 238 -5.15 16.86 6.79
CA HIS A 238 -4.51 17.71 7.79
C HIS A 238 -3.00 17.47 7.86
N PHE A 239 -2.56 16.18 7.82
CA PHE A 239 -1.14 15.86 7.78
C PHE A 239 -0.48 16.39 6.50
N PHE A 240 -1.14 16.29 5.37
CA PHE A 240 -0.63 16.80 4.09
C PHE A 240 -0.45 18.30 4.08
N GLU A 241 -1.29 19.03 4.78
CA GLU A 241 -1.22 20.49 4.88
C GLU A 241 -0.21 20.96 5.94
N HIS A 242 -0.19 20.31 7.10
CA HIS A 242 0.51 20.80 8.29
C HIS A 242 1.74 19.96 8.69
N GLY A 243 1.90 18.75 8.17
CA GLY A 243 2.97 17.81 8.54
C GLY A 243 2.80 17.15 9.90
N VAL A 244 1.62 17.32 10.52
CA VAL A 244 1.20 16.68 11.77
C VAL A 244 -0.27 16.27 11.65
N PHE A 245 -0.70 15.26 12.39
CA PHE A 245 -2.12 14.87 12.47
C PHE A 245 -2.90 15.77 13.46
N PRO A 246 -4.25 15.83 13.37
CA PRO A 246 -5.07 16.53 14.34
C PRO A 246 -4.77 16.11 15.77
N ALA A 247 -4.71 17.06 16.70
CA ALA A 247 -4.28 16.82 18.09
C ALA A 247 -5.26 15.98 18.92
N ASP A 248 -6.51 15.91 18.50
CA ASP A 248 -7.59 15.14 19.15
C ASP A 248 -7.61 13.65 18.76
N LEU A 249 -6.78 13.24 17.82
CA LEU A 249 -6.67 11.82 17.45
C LEU A 249 -5.91 11.02 18.51
N PRO A 250 -6.25 9.71 18.71
CA PRO A 250 -5.56 8.84 19.65
C PRO A 250 -4.06 8.72 19.34
N ARG A 251 -3.20 9.02 20.31
CA ARG A 251 -1.74 8.88 20.20
C ARG A 251 -1.23 7.57 20.79
N ASP A 252 -2.06 6.90 21.57
CA ASP A 252 -1.77 5.63 22.19
C ASP A 252 -2.62 4.51 21.59
N ARG A 253 -2.17 3.28 21.83
CA ARG A 253 -2.87 2.08 21.40
C ARG A 253 -4.31 2.05 21.93
N ILE A 254 -5.27 1.88 21.04
CA ILE A 254 -6.71 1.88 21.35
C ILE A 254 -7.15 0.56 22.00
N HIS A 255 -6.56 -0.58 21.57
CA HIS A 255 -6.92 -1.91 22.02
C HIS A 255 -5.70 -2.71 22.44
N ASP A 256 -5.78 -3.39 23.58
CA ASP A 256 -4.75 -4.30 24.08
C ASP A 256 -4.83 -5.71 23.46
N ARG A 257 -5.97 -6.08 22.85
CA ARG A 257 -6.23 -7.39 22.20
C ARG A 257 -6.63 -7.23 20.74
N PRO A 258 -5.69 -7.00 19.83
CA PRO A 258 -5.98 -6.68 18.43
C PRO A 258 -6.66 -7.82 17.66
N PHE A 259 -6.51 -9.06 18.11
CA PHE A 259 -7.15 -10.24 17.49
C PHE A 259 -8.58 -10.49 17.98
N ASP A 260 -9.06 -9.74 18.98
CA ASP A 260 -10.43 -9.86 19.49
C ASP A 260 -11.42 -9.19 18.49
N PRO A 261 -12.36 -9.95 17.89
CA PRO A 261 -13.30 -9.41 16.92
C PRO A 261 -14.40 -8.55 17.55
N THR A 262 -14.52 -8.56 18.88
CA THR A 262 -15.65 -7.91 19.59
C THR A 262 -15.44 -6.42 19.86
N TYR A 263 -14.23 -5.89 19.63
CA TYR A 263 -14.00 -4.46 19.77
C TYR A 263 -14.86 -3.66 18.78
N PRO A 264 -15.51 -2.58 19.24
CA PRO A 264 -16.36 -1.77 18.38
C PRO A 264 -15.56 -1.11 17.26
N LEU A 265 -16.22 -0.94 16.14
CA LEU A 265 -15.72 -0.12 15.03
C LEU A 265 -16.02 1.35 15.29
N PRO A 266 -15.24 2.28 14.73
CA PRO A 266 -15.63 3.69 14.68
C PRO A 266 -16.96 3.83 13.94
N GLU A 267 -17.83 4.68 14.44
CA GLU A 267 -19.13 5.01 13.84
C GLU A 267 -18.96 5.68 12.48
#